data_33a476bd1e81de94e557f5b790fa0356
#
_entry.id   33a476bd1e81de94e557f5b790fa0356
#
_cell.length_a   1.000
_cell.length_b   1.000
_cell.length_c   1.000
_cell.angle_alpha   90.00
_cell.angle_beta   90.00
_cell.angle_gamma   90.00
#
_symmetry.space_group_name_H-M   'P 1'
#
loop_
_entity.id
_entity.type
_entity.pdbx_description
1 polymer ?
#
loop_
_entity_poly.entity_id
_entity_poly.type
_entity_poly.pdbx_seq_one_letter_code
_entity_poly.pdbx_strand_id
1 'polypeptide(L)'
;MGRRSGRPEEGTIEDMSIAVEPEATRLSVAVGGREIIFETGVVAKQAHGAVLVKQEGTVVLATAVGRTEGRPGADFFPLTVDVEEKMYAAGKIPGGFFKREGRSGEKAILTARMVDRPIRPLWPKGYKNEVQVIITTLSADQVHGHDILGMNGASAALMLSPLPFMGPVGAVRVGRIDGQLLLNPTLVELQDSTLDLVVCGTPEAITMVEAGAEEIDEDTLVEALELAHGAIKQICQLQIELASKAGMPKWSDGAVTEQLRSSRSGDLAAAIQAGGLAALQPKADAVFRDEAPEISGSSSEADMLQRVRTQFAIEQLVGEARDAAVYPKMKQQFADQVRALSDAEQDSKELKSAKRAALLEQVEAEIDLGFPSRGEADEHGHAPLDSLAKTAVGSALDKLYKEVVRTKIAVDKRRPDGRSETEIRPIWSEVSVMPRTHGSALFTRGQTQALTLCTLGTGKEEQRIDDLSLDQTKR
;
A
#
# COMPACT_ATOMS: atom_id res chain seq x y z
N MET A 1 -46.31 67.44 -17.27
CA MET A 1 -46.48 66.46 -16.18
C MET A 1 -45.42 65.39 -16.29
N GLY A 2 -44.31 65.60 -15.57
CA GLY A 2 -43.16 64.72 -15.60
C GLY A 2 -43.27 63.64 -14.54
N ARG A 3 -43.00 62.36 -14.90
CA ARG A 3 -42.67 61.35 -13.93
C ARG A 3 -41.17 61.05 -13.99
N ARG A 4 -40.48 61.44 -12.94
CA ARG A 4 -39.10 61.03 -12.65
C ARG A 4 -39.11 59.59 -12.24
N SER A 5 -38.41 58.72 -12.99
CA SER A 5 -38.05 57.38 -12.61
C SER A 5 -36.86 57.45 -11.64
N GLY A 6 -37.11 57.14 -10.37
CA GLY A 6 -36.02 56.92 -9.40
C GLY A 6 -35.27 55.68 -9.75
N ARG A 7 -33.94 55.79 -9.87
CA ARG A 7 -33.04 54.64 -9.81
C ARG A 7 -33.03 54.11 -8.38
N PRO A 8 -33.04 52.78 -8.15
CA PRO A 8 -32.76 52.26 -6.84
C PRO A 8 -31.31 52.55 -6.47
N GLU A 9 -31.13 53.03 -5.24
CA GLU A 9 -29.81 53.27 -4.64
C GLU A 9 -28.99 51.96 -4.67
N GLU A 10 -27.74 52.10 -5.13
CA GLU A 10 -26.74 51.03 -5.01
C GLU A 10 -26.52 50.76 -3.53
N GLY A 11 -27.10 49.70 -3.00
CA GLY A 11 -26.75 49.14 -1.72
C GLY A 11 -25.29 48.73 -1.73
N THR A 12 -24.50 49.38 -0.89
CA THR A 12 -23.13 49.07 -0.57
C THR A 12 -23.06 47.61 -0.15
N ILE A 13 -22.36 46.79 -0.93
CA ILE A 13 -21.93 45.43 -0.56
C ILE A 13 -20.80 45.60 0.47
N GLU A 14 -21.15 45.98 1.69
CA GLU A 14 -20.26 45.97 2.85
C GLU A 14 -20.82 45.00 3.86
N ASP A 15 -20.84 43.74 3.55
CA ASP A 15 -20.80 42.64 4.54
C ASP A 15 -20.63 41.28 3.86
N MET A 16 -19.66 41.19 2.99
CA MET A 16 -19.09 39.87 2.69
C MET A 16 -18.09 39.60 3.80
N SER A 17 -18.45 38.71 4.73
CA SER A 17 -17.54 38.14 5.70
C SER A 17 -16.23 37.80 4.97
N ILE A 18 -15.14 38.46 5.34
CA ILE A 18 -13.80 38.15 4.85
C ILE A 18 -13.59 36.68 5.19
N ALA A 19 -13.66 35.82 4.16
CA ALA A 19 -13.32 34.41 4.34
C ALA A 19 -11.88 34.39 4.86
N VAL A 20 -11.70 33.90 6.07
CA VAL A 20 -10.36 33.75 6.66
C VAL A 20 -9.56 32.85 5.72
N GLU A 21 -8.47 33.39 5.19
CA GLU A 21 -7.59 32.63 4.31
C GLU A 21 -7.12 31.37 5.05
N PRO A 22 -7.25 30.17 4.45
CA PRO A 22 -6.89 28.95 5.16
C PRO A 22 -5.39 28.95 5.47
N GLU A 23 -5.05 28.65 6.72
CA GLU A 23 -3.66 28.58 7.15
C GLU A 23 -2.99 27.37 6.50
N ALA A 24 -2.04 27.63 5.58
CA ALA A 24 -1.30 26.59 4.88
C ALA A 24 -0.03 26.23 5.64
N THR A 25 0.20 24.95 5.90
CA THR A 25 1.51 24.45 6.36
C THR A 25 2.32 24.04 5.13
N ARG A 26 3.48 24.66 4.95
CA ARG A 26 4.40 24.43 3.81
C ARG A 26 5.77 24.04 4.31
N LEU A 27 6.34 22.99 3.72
CA LEU A 27 7.74 22.60 3.88
C LEU A 27 8.33 22.27 2.51
N SER A 28 9.64 22.40 2.35
CA SER A 28 10.31 22.06 1.12
C SER A 28 11.63 21.34 1.33
N VAL A 29 12.04 20.58 0.33
CA VAL A 29 13.33 19.87 0.28
C VAL A 29 13.94 20.00 -1.11
N ALA A 30 15.24 20.18 -1.16
CA ALA A 30 15.99 20.21 -2.42
C ALA A 30 16.46 18.80 -2.78
N VAL A 31 16.06 18.31 -3.94
CA VAL A 31 16.47 17.00 -4.49
C VAL A 31 17.05 17.21 -5.89
N GLY A 32 18.28 16.81 -6.11
CA GLY A 32 18.96 17.02 -7.39
C GLY A 32 19.08 18.49 -7.78
N GLY A 33 19.20 19.39 -6.78
CA GLY A 33 19.29 20.84 -6.99
C GLY A 33 17.95 21.53 -7.29
N ARG A 34 16.81 20.79 -7.25
CA ARG A 34 15.46 21.32 -7.50
C ARG A 34 14.61 21.19 -6.24
N GLU A 35 13.80 22.21 -5.98
CA GLU A 35 12.96 22.26 -4.78
C GLU A 35 11.66 21.49 -5.01
N ILE A 36 11.30 20.65 -4.04
CA ILE A 36 9.98 19.97 -3.94
C ILE A 36 9.27 20.54 -2.72
N ILE A 37 8.09 21.12 -2.92
CA ILE A 37 7.28 21.77 -1.89
C ILE A 37 6.10 20.87 -1.53
N PHE A 38 5.87 20.66 -0.25
CA PHE A 38 4.72 19.98 0.32
C PHE A 38 3.85 20.99 1.06
N GLU A 39 2.56 21.07 0.66
CA GLU A 39 1.61 22.03 1.23
C GLU A 39 0.33 21.31 1.65
N THR A 40 -0.11 21.53 2.88
CA THR A 40 -1.35 20.96 3.42
C THR A 40 -2.22 22.01 4.09
N GLY A 41 -3.52 21.69 4.34
CA GLY A 41 -4.47 22.58 5.02
C GLY A 41 -5.33 23.42 4.09
N VAL A 42 -5.02 23.52 2.79
CA VAL A 42 -5.72 24.39 1.85
C VAL A 42 -6.86 23.70 1.13
N VAL A 43 -6.58 22.50 0.56
CA VAL A 43 -7.51 21.79 -0.33
C VAL A 43 -7.89 20.42 0.24
N ALA A 44 -8.98 19.85 -0.28
CA ALA A 44 -9.46 18.51 0.07
C ALA A 44 -9.68 18.29 1.58
N LYS A 45 -10.24 19.27 2.28
CA LYS A 45 -10.44 19.30 3.76
C LYS A 45 -11.31 18.16 4.31
N GLN A 46 -12.05 17.45 3.46
CA GLN A 46 -12.87 16.30 3.87
C GLN A 46 -12.12 14.97 3.79
N ALA A 47 -10.94 14.93 3.18
CA ALA A 47 -10.07 13.76 3.23
C ALA A 47 -9.42 13.62 4.62
N HIS A 48 -9.12 12.40 5.03
CA HIS A 48 -8.40 12.16 6.29
C HIS A 48 -6.96 12.69 6.25
N GLY A 49 -6.34 12.70 5.07
CA GLY A 49 -5.08 13.37 4.82
C GLY A 49 -5.05 13.91 3.39
N ALA A 50 -4.51 15.10 3.20
CA ALA A 50 -4.39 15.74 1.89
C ALA A 50 -3.13 16.58 1.81
N VAL A 51 -2.44 16.52 0.67
CA VAL A 51 -1.23 17.30 0.41
C VAL A 51 -1.13 17.67 -1.06
N LEU A 52 -0.73 18.90 -1.32
CA LEU A 52 -0.23 19.35 -2.63
C LEU A 52 1.28 19.18 -2.65
N VAL A 53 1.80 18.44 -3.62
CA VAL A 53 3.23 18.33 -3.88
C VAL A 53 3.52 19.09 -5.17
N LYS A 54 4.47 20.02 -5.09
CA LYS A 54 4.77 20.97 -6.16
C LYS A 54 6.25 20.92 -6.52
N GLN A 55 6.55 20.92 -7.79
CA GLN A 55 7.89 21.13 -8.31
C GLN A 55 7.77 21.96 -9.59
N GLU A 56 8.32 23.18 -9.55
CA GLU A 56 8.16 24.15 -10.63
C GLU A 56 6.69 24.27 -11.10
N GLY A 57 6.39 24.01 -12.37
CA GLY A 57 5.04 24.06 -12.93
C GLY A 57 4.20 22.80 -12.73
N THR A 58 4.77 21.73 -12.20
CA THR A 58 4.04 20.48 -11.92
C THR A 58 3.48 20.48 -10.51
N VAL A 59 2.16 20.20 -10.38
CA VAL A 59 1.42 20.16 -9.10
C VAL A 59 0.55 18.90 -9.04
N VAL A 60 0.73 18.14 -7.98
CA VAL A 60 -0.03 16.91 -7.72
C VAL A 60 -0.75 17.02 -6.38
N LEU A 61 -2.04 16.69 -6.36
CA LEU A 61 -2.82 16.51 -5.14
C LEU A 61 -2.85 15.02 -4.79
N ALA A 62 -2.43 14.68 -3.58
CA ALA A 62 -2.63 13.35 -3.03
C ALA A 62 -3.58 13.42 -1.84
N THR A 63 -4.54 12.51 -1.79
CA THR A 63 -5.51 12.37 -0.70
C THR A 63 -5.55 10.95 -0.19
N ALA A 64 -5.76 10.81 1.12
CA ALA A 64 -5.92 9.52 1.79
C ALA A 64 -7.21 9.50 2.60
N VAL A 65 -8.02 8.46 2.41
CA VAL A 65 -9.27 8.23 3.13
C VAL A 65 -9.32 6.76 3.55
N GLY A 66 -9.85 6.48 4.73
CA GLY A 66 -10.05 5.11 5.19
C GLY A 66 -11.31 4.96 6.02
N ARG A 67 -11.71 3.73 6.27
CA ARG A 67 -12.84 3.39 7.13
C ARG A 67 -12.35 2.98 8.51
N THR A 68 -13.17 3.25 9.52
CA THR A 68 -12.91 2.81 10.91
C THR A 68 -13.27 1.35 11.14
N GLU A 69 -14.08 0.77 10.26
CA GLU A 69 -14.54 -0.61 10.35
C GLU A 69 -14.02 -1.44 9.17
N GLY A 70 -13.59 -2.67 9.46
CA GLY A 70 -13.21 -3.63 8.45
C GLY A 70 -14.43 -4.21 7.74
N ARG A 71 -14.23 -4.62 6.49
CA ARG A 71 -15.28 -5.35 5.74
C ARG A 71 -15.47 -6.73 6.36
N PRO A 72 -16.69 -7.12 6.79
CA PRO A 72 -16.92 -8.46 7.31
C PRO A 72 -16.47 -9.54 6.33
N GLY A 73 -15.68 -10.52 6.80
CA GLY A 73 -15.18 -11.62 5.97
C GLY A 73 -14.03 -11.27 5.03
N ALA A 74 -13.44 -10.07 5.13
CA ALA A 74 -12.25 -9.75 4.36
C ALA A 74 -11.04 -10.57 4.84
N ASP A 75 -10.39 -11.26 3.91
CA ASP A 75 -9.18 -12.05 4.12
C ASP A 75 -7.89 -11.30 3.72
N PHE A 76 -8.02 -10.15 3.07
CA PHE A 76 -6.92 -9.31 2.62
C PHE A 76 -7.10 -7.84 3.04
N PHE A 77 -6.03 -7.06 2.94
CA PHE A 77 -6.06 -5.61 3.15
C PHE A 77 -6.58 -4.89 1.90
N PRO A 78 -7.76 -4.25 1.96
CA PRO A 78 -8.36 -3.57 0.82
C PRO A 78 -7.79 -2.15 0.66
N LEU A 79 -6.53 -2.05 0.20
CA LEU A 79 -5.89 -0.80 -0.20
C LEU A 79 -6.14 -0.57 -1.69
N THR A 80 -6.74 0.57 -2.02
CA THR A 80 -6.93 1.04 -3.40
C THR A 80 -6.07 2.27 -3.62
N VAL A 81 -5.28 2.27 -4.69
CA VAL A 81 -4.49 3.41 -5.13
C VAL A 81 -4.89 3.75 -6.55
N ASP A 82 -5.37 4.96 -6.75
CA ASP A 82 -5.78 5.48 -8.05
C ASP A 82 -4.91 6.68 -8.43
N VAL A 83 -4.46 6.71 -9.67
CA VAL A 83 -3.76 7.85 -10.27
C VAL A 83 -4.62 8.42 -11.39
N GLU A 84 -4.94 9.69 -11.27
CA GLU A 84 -5.76 10.43 -12.22
C GLU A 84 -4.91 11.49 -12.95
N GLU A 85 -4.56 11.21 -14.19
CA GLU A 85 -3.93 12.17 -15.09
C GLU A 85 -5.03 12.97 -15.78
N LYS A 86 -5.19 14.22 -15.37
CA LYS A 86 -6.20 15.12 -15.94
C LYS A 86 -5.60 15.89 -17.11
N MET A 87 -6.21 15.79 -18.29
CA MET A 87 -5.72 16.43 -19.52
C MET A 87 -5.62 17.93 -19.40
N TYR A 88 -6.51 18.57 -18.62
CA TYR A 88 -6.42 20.01 -18.34
C TYR A 88 -5.11 20.41 -17.65
N ALA A 89 -4.47 19.51 -16.92
CA ALA A 89 -3.19 19.79 -16.24
C ALA A 89 -2.09 20.22 -17.22
N ALA A 90 -2.13 19.72 -18.46
CA ALA A 90 -1.24 20.13 -19.55
C ALA A 90 -1.93 21.05 -20.57
N GLY A 91 -3.05 21.69 -20.21
CA GLY A 91 -3.81 22.55 -21.12
C GLY A 91 -4.46 21.82 -22.30
N LYS A 92 -4.66 20.49 -22.18
CA LYS A 92 -5.24 19.65 -23.23
C LYS A 92 -6.72 19.36 -22.96
N ILE A 93 -7.48 19.14 -24.03
CA ILE A 93 -8.85 18.66 -23.97
C ILE A 93 -8.83 17.15 -24.28
N PRO A 94 -9.50 16.29 -23.49
CA PRO A 94 -9.54 14.87 -23.76
C PRO A 94 -9.96 14.54 -25.20
N GLY A 95 -9.26 13.61 -25.82
CA GLY A 95 -9.60 13.09 -27.14
C GLY A 95 -10.96 12.36 -27.15
N GLY A 96 -11.32 11.78 -28.26
CA GLY A 96 -12.54 11.03 -28.43
C GLY A 96 -13.81 11.88 -28.53
N PHE A 97 -14.94 11.21 -28.73
CA PHE A 97 -16.24 11.84 -28.95
C PHE A 97 -16.78 12.59 -27.72
N PHE A 98 -16.63 11.99 -26.54
CA PHE A 98 -17.22 12.52 -25.30
C PHE A 98 -16.43 13.66 -24.66
N LYS A 99 -15.22 13.95 -25.10
CA LYS A 99 -14.35 15.00 -24.52
C LYS A 99 -14.19 14.87 -22.99
N ARG A 100 -14.06 13.63 -22.53
CA ARG A 100 -13.85 13.28 -21.12
C ARG A 100 -12.75 12.24 -21.02
N GLU A 101 -12.02 12.25 -19.91
CA GLU A 101 -11.12 11.17 -19.55
C GLU A 101 -11.95 9.88 -19.40
N GLY A 102 -11.48 8.80 -19.99
CA GLY A 102 -12.05 7.46 -19.85
C GLY A 102 -11.44 6.71 -18.68
N ARG A 103 -11.09 5.45 -18.91
CA ARG A 103 -10.28 4.68 -17.95
C ARG A 103 -8.87 5.28 -17.88
N SER A 104 -8.26 5.15 -16.68
CA SER A 104 -6.84 5.52 -16.49
C SER A 104 -5.96 4.86 -17.53
N GLY A 105 -5.05 5.65 -18.12
CA GLY A 105 -4.09 5.15 -19.09
C GLY A 105 -3.13 4.13 -18.48
N GLU A 106 -2.40 3.39 -19.32
CA GLU A 106 -1.42 2.40 -18.89
C GLU A 106 -0.38 2.99 -17.92
N LYS A 107 0.13 4.19 -18.21
CA LYS A 107 1.10 4.90 -17.39
C LYS A 107 0.54 5.23 -15.99
N ALA A 108 -0.68 5.74 -15.91
CA ALA A 108 -1.35 6.02 -14.64
C ALA A 108 -1.54 4.74 -13.80
N ILE A 109 -1.90 3.61 -14.43
CA ILE A 109 -2.02 2.31 -13.77
C ILE A 109 -0.66 1.83 -13.24
N LEU A 110 0.40 1.96 -14.03
CA LEU A 110 1.76 1.58 -13.61
C LEU A 110 2.24 2.48 -12.45
N THR A 111 1.99 3.79 -12.52
CA THR A 111 2.28 4.72 -11.42
C THR A 111 1.52 4.34 -10.15
N ALA A 112 0.23 4.01 -10.25
CA ALA A 112 -0.55 3.54 -9.10
C ALA A 112 0.06 2.29 -8.46
N ARG A 113 0.58 1.36 -9.26
CA ARG A 113 1.27 0.16 -8.77
C ARG A 113 2.63 0.48 -8.12
N MET A 114 3.37 1.45 -8.65
CA MET A 114 4.61 1.93 -8.04
C MET A 114 4.35 2.59 -6.68
N VAL A 115 3.21 3.25 -6.52
CA VAL A 115 2.78 3.82 -5.23
C VAL A 115 2.33 2.70 -4.26
N ASP A 116 1.51 1.77 -4.70
CA ASP A 116 0.94 0.70 -3.86
C ASP A 116 2.02 -0.21 -3.25
N ARG A 117 3.01 -0.61 -4.06
CA ARG A 117 4.05 -1.58 -3.65
C ARG A 117 4.82 -1.19 -2.39
N PRO A 118 5.37 0.03 -2.24
CA PRO A 118 6.12 0.44 -1.05
C PRO A 118 5.24 0.77 0.16
N ILE A 119 3.99 1.21 -0.04
CA ILE A 119 3.08 1.57 1.07
C ILE A 119 2.36 0.35 1.66
N ARG A 120 2.03 -0.66 0.84
CA ARG A 120 1.24 -1.83 1.27
C ARG A 120 1.83 -2.62 2.45
N PRO A 121 3.14 -2.82 2.58
CA PRO A 121 3.72 -3.54 3.71
C PRO A 121 3.80 -2.71 5.01
N LEU A 122 3.56 -1.41 4.97
CA LEU A 122 3.73 -0.48 6.08
C LEU A 122 2.41 -0.24 6.85
N TRP A 123 1.71 -1.32 7.15
CA TRP A 123 0.48 -1.29 7.95
C TRP A 123 0.56 -2.32 9.09
N PRO A 124 -0.16 -2.10 10.19
CA PRO A 124 -0.22 -3.07 11.27
C PRO A 124 -0.66 -4.45 10.76
N LYS A 125 -0.07 -5.51 11.31
CA LYS A 125 -0.45 -6.87 10.95
C LYS A 125 -1.93 -7.10 11.23
N GLY A 126 -2.63 -7.66 10.24
CA GLY A 126 -4.06 -7.94 10.36
C GLY A 126 -4.97 -6.73 10.11
N TYR A 127 -4.42 -5.57 9.73
CA TYR A 127 -5.23 -4.42 9.33
C TYR A 127 -6.03 -4.75 8.06
N LYS A 128 -7.36 -4.63 8.15
CA LYS A 128 -8.29 -5.04 7.08
C LYS A 128 -9.34 -3.98 6.73
N ASN A 129 -9.18 -2.76 7.28
CA ASN A 129 -10.08 -1.67 6.96
C ASN A 129 -9.76 -1.10 5.59
N GLU A 130 -10.79 -0.69 4.88
CA GLU A 130 -10.65 -0.13 3.53
C GLU A 130 -9.89 1.19 3.59
N VAL A 131 -8.88 1.33 2.73
CA VAL A 131 -8.12 2.56 2.52
C VAL A 131 -8.08 2.88 1.04
N GLN A 132 -8.33 4.15 0.72
CA GLN A 132 -8.22 4.68 -0.63
C GLN A 132 -7.22 5.84 -0.65
N VAL A 133 -6.28 5.78 -1.57
CA VAL A 133 -5.35 6.86 -1.90
C VAL A 133 -5.61 7.30 -3.33
N ILE A 134 -5.93 8.58 -3.52
CA ILE A 134 -6.14 9.15 -4.86
C ILE A 134 -5.08 10.21 -5.11
N ILE A 135 -4.41 10.09 -6.23
CA ILE A 135 -3.39 11.02 -6.71
C ILE A 135 -3.92 11.68 -7.97
N THR A 136 -4.10 12.99 -7.94
CA THR A 136 -4.62 13.76 -9.09
C THR A 136 -3.58 14.76 -9.57
N THR A 137 -3.19 14.69 -10.82
CA THR A 137 -2.30 15.68 -11.44
C THR A 137 -3.13 16.91 -11.78
N LEU A 138 -2.87 18.03 -11.08
CA LEU A 138 -3.59 19.29 -11.23
C LEU A 138 -2.92 20.25 -12.23
N SER A 139 -1.58 20.19 -12.33
CA SER A 139 -0.78 20.96 -13.28
C SER A 139 0.43 20.11 -13.71
N ALA A 140 0.80 20.17 -14.98
CA ALA A 140 1.95 19.46 -15.54
C ALA A 140 2.69 20.36 -16.52
N ASP A 141 3.93 20.69 -16.21
CA ASP A 141 4.81 21.52 -17.06
C ASP A 141 5.44 20.72 -18.22
N GLN A 142 5.22 19.41 -18.24
CA GLN A 142 5.81 18.46 -19.21
C GLN A 142 7.36 18.44 -19.19
N VAL A 143 7.95 18.94 -18.10
CA VAL A 143 9.39 18.92 -17.83
C VAL A 143 9.69 18.03 -16.63
N HIS A 144 8.90 18.15 -15.58
CA HIS A 144 9.08 17.39 -14.33
C HIS A 144 8.05 16.26 -14.22
N GLY A 145 8.51 15.05 -13.93
CA GLY A 145 7.65 13.87 -13.78
C GLY A 145 6.68 14.02 -12.60
N HIS A 146 5.39 13.83 -12.85
CA HIS A 146 4.35 13.88 -11.82
C HIS A 146 4.24 12.58 -11.00
N ASP A 147 4.78 11.48 -11.49
CA ASP A 147 4.77 10.16 -10.86
C ASP A 147 5.54 10.15 -9.53
N ILE A 148 6.78 10.64 -9.51
CA ILE A 148 7.61 10.75 -8.29
C ILE A 148 6.95 11.70 -7.27
N LEU A 149 6.38 12.82 -7.73
CA LEU A 149 5.64 13.73 -6.85
C LEU A 149 4.41 13.04 -6.26
N GLY A 150 3.70 12.24 -7.08
CA GLY A 150 2.54 11.45 -6.65
C GLY A 150 2.89 10.40 -5.58
N MET A 151 4.02 9.69 -5.75
CA MET A 151 4.50 8.72 -4.76
C MET A 151 4.80 9.38 -3.42
N ASN A 152 5.52 10.48 -3.43
CA ASN A 152 5.84 11.27 -2.23
C ASN A 152 4.59 11.88 -1.61
N GLY A 153 3.65 12.35 -2.44
CA GLY A 153 2.37 12.89 -2.00
C GLY A 153 1.49 11.85 -1.33
N ALA A 154 1.40 10.64 -1.88
CA ALA A 154 0.65 9.54 -1.28
C ALA A 154 1.14 9.21 0.13
N SER A 155 2.46 9.10 0.31
CA SER A 155 3.06 8.87 1.61
C SER A 155 2.79 10.04 2.57
N ALA A 156 2.98 11.28 2.14
CA ALA A 156 2.73 12.46 2.96
C ALA A 156 1.24 12.58 3.37
N ALA A 157 0.30 12.29 2.47
CA ALA A 157 -1.12 12.27 2.79
C ALA A 157 -1.46 11.20 3.84
N LEU A 158 -0.87 10.01 3.73
CA LEU A 158 -1.00 8.95 4.73
C LEU A 158 -0.35 9.34 6.06
N MET A 159 0.80 10.01 6.05
CA MET A 159 1.46 10.52 7.27
C MET A 159 0.60 11.57 7.99
N LEU A 160 -0.05 12.46 7.25
CA LEU A 160 -0.95 13.48 7.79
C LEU A 160 -2.28 12.92 8.31
N SER A 161 -2.74 11.80 7.77
CA SER A 161 -4.02 11.17 8.11
C SER A 161 -4.00 10.48 9.47
N PRO A 162 -5.16 10.21 10.09
CA PRO A 162 -5.26 9.40 11.31
C PRO A 162 -5.10 7.89 11.03
N LEU A 163 -4.94 7.47 9.78
CA LEU A 163 -4.77 6.07 9.41
C LEU A 163 -3.48 5.49 10.02
N PRO A 164 -3.46 4.21 10.45
CA PRO A 164 -2.32 3.60 11.14
C PRO A 164 -1.18 3.21 10.18
N PHE A 165 -0.78 4.14 9.34
CA PHE A 165 0.34 3.99 8.42
C PHE A 165 1.67 4.13 9.16
N MET A 166 2.56 3.16 8.98
CA MET A 166 3.86 3.05 9.68
C MET A 166 5.03 3.60 8.86
N GLY A 167 4.73 4.45 7.84
CA GLY A 167 5.76 5.15 7.07
C GLY A 167 6.48 6.24 7.86
N PRO A 168 7.20 7.12 7.21
CA PRO A 168 7.04 7.55 5.81
C PRO A 168 7.78 6.71 4.78
N VAL A 169 7.43 6.99 3.51
CA VAL A 169 8.14 6.50 2.33
C VAL A 169 8.54 7.71 1.47
N GLY A 170 9.78 7.74 1.03
CA GLY A 170 10.27 8.67 0.03
C GLY A 170 10.51 7.98 -1.31
N ALA A 171 10.38 8.72 -2.41
CA ALA A 171 10.66 8.24 -3.76
C ALA A 171 11.47 9.26 -4.55
N VAL A 172 12.41 8.76 -5.33
CA VAL A 172 13.20 9.54 -6.29
C VAL A 172 13.44 8.74 -7.57
N ARG A 173 13.72 9.45 -8.65
CA ARG A 173 14.22 8.87 -9.89
C ARG A 173 15.70 9.16 -10.04
N VAL A 174 16.47 8.19 -10.53
CA VAL A 174 17.89 8.37 -10.88
C VAL A 174 18.05 8.09 -12.36
N GLY A 175 18.63 9.05 -13.08
CA GLY A 175 19.09 8.88 -14.44
C GLY A 175 20.61 8.82 -14.51
N ARG A 176 21.14 8.31 -15.64
CA ARG A 176 22.58 8.33 -15.94
C ARG A 176 22.82 8.94 -17.33
N ILE A 177 23.37 10.14 -17.36
CA ILE A 177 23.63 10.91 -18.58
C ILE A 177 25.12 11.24 -18.66
N ASP A 178 25.76 10.97 -19.77
CA ASP A 178 27.20 11.16 -19.95
C ASP A 178 28.07 10.53 -18.83
N GLY A 179 27.61 9.38 -18.31
CA GLY A 179 28.27 8.67 -17.23
C GLY A 179 28.03 9.25 -15.83
N GLN A 180 27.27 10.34 -15.68
CA GLN A 180 26.97 10.96 -14.40
C GLN A 180 25.56 10.59 -13.90
N LEU A 181 25.44 10.27 -12.62
CA LEU A 181 24.16 10.01 -11.96
C LEU A 181 23.45 11.32 -11.61
N LEU A 182 22.18 11.44 -11.94
CA LEU A 182 21.34 12.61 -11.72
C LEU A 182 20.08 12.22 -10.94
N LEU A 183 19.77 12.99 -9.89
CA LEU A 183 18.52 12.83 -9.13
C LEU A 183 17.40 13.61 -9.80
N ASN A 184 16.24 12.97 -9.96
CA ASN A 184 15.03 13.53 -10.55
C ASN A 184 15.31 14.27 -11.88
N PRO A 185 15.93 13.61 -12.87
CA PRO A 185 16.15 14.22 -14.17
C PRO A 185 14.82 14.66 -14.79
N THR A 186 14.85 15.67 -15.63
CA THR A 186 13.69 16.09 -16.40
C THR A 186 13.28 15.03 -17.42
N LEU A 187 12.05 15.10 -17.90
CA LEU A 187 11.56 14.19 -18.95
C LEU A 187 12.38 14.26 -20.25
N VAL A 188 12.98 15.43 -20.53
CA VAL A 188 13.88 15.60 -21.69
C VAL A 188 15.23 14.94 -21.41
N GLU A 189 15.82 15.18 -20.24
CA GLU A 189 17.08 14.56 -19.81
C GLU A 189 16.97 13.03 -19.78
N LEU A 190 15.80 12.49 -19.43
CA LEU A 190 15.57 11.03 -19.44
C LEU A 190 15.63 10.39 -20.82
N GLN A 191 15.38 11.16 -21.91
CA GLN A 191 15.47 10.63 -23.28
C GLN A 191 16.92 10.25 -23.67
N ASP A 192 17.91 10.94 -23.08
CA ASP A 192 19.33 10.68 -23.31
C ASP A 192 19.96 9.84 -22.18
N SER A 193 19.13 9.35 -21.25
CA SER A 193 19.60 8.60 -20.08
C SER A 193 19.73 7.11 -20.38
N THR A 194 20.87 6.53 -20.04
CA THR A 194 21.11 5.08 -20.13
C THR A 194 20.54 4.31 -18.91
N LEU A 195 20.01 5.02 -17.90
CA LEU A 195 19.38 4.47 -16.72
C LEU A 195 18.11 5.27 -16.38
N ASP A 196 16.99 4.59 -16.27
CA ASP A 196 15.77 5.12 -15.62
C ASP A 196 15.47 4.25 -14.40
N LEU A 197 15.84 4.72 -13.22
CA LEU A 197 15.77 3.98 -11.98
C LEU A 197 14.87 4.72 -10.99
N VAL A 198 13.69 4.18 -10.72
CA VAL A 198 12.81 4.66 -9.65
C VAL A 198 13.11 3.89 -8.38
N VAL A 199 13.46 4.60 -7.32
CA VAL A 199 13.76 4.03 -6.00
C VAL A 199 12.80 4.60 -4.98
N CYS A 200 12.25 3.72 -4.14
CA CYS A 200 11.38 4.08 -3.05
C CYS A 200 11.82 3.37 -1.76
N GLY A 201 11.74 4.05 -0.62
CA GLY A 201 12.17 3.47 0.64
C GLY A 201 11.74 4.28 1.86
N THR A 202 12.00 3.67 3.02
CA THR A 202 11.93 4.32 4.33
C THR A 202 13.29 4.95 4.67
N PRO A 203 13.41 5.67 5.79
CA PRO A 203 14.73 6.15 6.25
C PRO A 203 15.76 5.03 6.45
N GLU A 204 15.29 3.81 6.75
CA GLU A 204 16.15 2.66 7.11
C GLU A 204 16.50 1.77 5.92
N ALA A 205 15.58 1.65 4.94
CA ALA A 205 15.74 0.65 3.87
C ALA A 205 15.05 1.05 2.56
N ILE A 206 15.63 0.61 1.45
CA ILE A 206 14.98 0.62 0.14
C ILE A 206 13.91 -0.48 0.12
N THR A 207 12.68 -0.12 -0.25
CA THR A 207 11.52 -1.03 -0.24
C THR A 207 11.02 -1.38 -1.63
N MET A 208 11.32 -0.56 -2.63
CA MET A 208 10.91 -0.79 -4.02
C MET A 208 11.92 -0.20 -4.98
N VAL A 209 12.19 -0.95 -6.04
CA VAL A 209 13.01 -0.54 -7.17
C VAL A 209 12.27 -0.91 -8.46
N GLU A 210 12.27 0.00 -9.42
CA GLU A 210 11.82 -0.21 -10.79
C GLU A 210 12.88 0.38 -11.73
N ALA A 211 13.41 -0.41 -12.65
CA ALA A 211 14.53 0.01 -13.47
C ALA A 211 14.33 -0.33 -14.96
N GLY A 212 14.65 0.63 -15.81
CA GLY A 212 15.00 0.43 -17.20
C GLY A 212 16.48 0.82 -17.38
N ALA A 213 17.29 -0.05 -17.98
CA ALA A 213 18.72 0.20 -18.11
C ALA A 213 19.26 -0.32 -19.45
N GLU A 214 20.23 0.39 -20.02
CA GLU A 214 20.97 0.02 -21.21
C GLU A 214 22.38 -0.43 -20.80
N GLU A 215 22.55 -1.75 -20.49
CA GLU A 215 23.83 -2.40 -20.16
C GLU A 215 24.64 -1.67 -19.06
N ILE A 216 23.98 -1.31 -17.96
CA ILE A 216 24.62 -0.69 -16.78
C ILE A 216 25.27 -1.79 -15.93
N ASP A 217 26.50 -1.55 -15.48
CA ASP A 217 27.20 -2.43 -14.54
C ASP A 217 26.60 -2.37 -13.13
N GLU A 218 26.80 -3.42 -12.36
CA GLU A 218 26.24 -3.59 -11.03
C GLU A 218 26.79 -2.54 -10.02
N ASP A 219 28.06 -2.16 -10.14
CA ASP A 219 28.68 -1.18 -9.26
C ASP A 219 28.01 0.20 -9.45
N THR A 220 27.81 0.63 -10.67
CA THR A 220 27.07 1.85 -11.01
C THR A 220 25.64 1.80 -10.49
N LEU A 221 24.98 0.63 -10.56
CA LEU A 221 23.62 0.47 -10.02
C LEU A 221 23.61 0.62 -8.49
N VAL A 222 24.58 0.07 -7.79
CA VAL A 222 24.72 0.22 -6.33
C VAL A 222 24.94 1.68 -5.96
N GLU A 223 25.83 2.41 -6.65
CA GLU A 223 26.04 3.85 -6.46
C GLU A 223 24.73 4.65 -6.66
N ALA A 224 23.95 4.31 -7.70
CA ALA A 224 22.65 4.93 -7.96
C ALA A 224 21.65 4.69 -6.83
N LEU A 225 21.62 3.48 -6.25
CA LEU A 225 20.77 3.14 -5.11
C LEU A 225 21.18 3.89 -3.84
N GLU A 226 22.49 4.02 -3.57
CA GLU A 226 23.00 4.77 -2.43
C GLU A 226 22.67 6.27 -2.55
N LEU A 227 22.87 6.85 -3.73
CA LEU A 227 22.51 8.23 -4.03
C LEU A 227 21.01 8.47 -3.83
N ALA A 228 20.17 7.57 -4.35
CA ALA A 228 18.71 7.61 -4.18
C ALA A 228 18.32 7.56 -2.71
N HIS A 229 18.87 6.62 -1.95
CA HIS A 229 18.52 6.46 -0.53
C HIS A 229 18.92 7.66 0.32
N GLY A 230 20.02 8.33 -0.02
CA GLY A 230 20.41 9.60 0.60
C GLY A 230 19.35 10.69 0.46
N ALA A 231 18.78 10.84 -0.73
CA ALA A 231 17.69 11.79 -1.00
C ALA A 231 16.34 11.35 -0.38
N ILE A 232 16.04 10.05 -0.40
CA ILE A 232 14.85 9.47 0.23
C ILE A 232 14.81 9.81 1.73
N LYS A 233 15.91 9.70 2.44
CA LYS A 233 15.99 10.07 3.87
C LYS A 233 15.59 11.51 4.12
N GLN A 234 16.01 12.44 3.26
CA GLN A 234 15.66 13.87 3.38
C GLN A 234 14.16 14.09 3.15
N ILE A 235 13.58 13.44 2.14
CA ILE A 235 12.14 13.49 1.86
C ILE A 235 11.34 12.89 3.02
N CYS A 236 11.75 11.76 3.57
CA CYS A 236 11.11 11.14 4.73
C CYS A 236 11.16 12.05 5.95
N GLN A 237 12.30 12.68 6.22
CA GLN A 237 12.46 13.62 7.33
C GLN A 237 11.50 14.81 7.21
N LEU A 238 11.37 15.37 6.02
CA LEU A 238 10.40 16.43 5.75
C LEU A 238 8.96 15.97 6.02
N GLN A 239 8.58 14.76 5.61
CA GLN A 239 7.23 14.22 5.85
C GLN A 239 6.96 14.01 7.35
N ILE A 240 7.95 13.57 8.12
CA ILE A 240 7.86 13.48 9.59
C ILE A 240 7.63 14.86 10.20
N GLU A 241 8.39 15.87 9.76
CA GLU A 241 8.23 17.24 10.22
C GLU A 241 6.86 17.81 9.84
N LEU A 242 6.40 17.58 8.62
CA LEU A 242 5.07 18.01 8.16
C LEU A 242 3.96 17.37 9.00
N ALA A 243 4.05 16.07 9.26
CA ALA A 243 3.10 15.35 10.10
C ALA A 243 3.12 15.82 11.54
N SER A 244 4.27 16.22 12.09
CA SER A 244 4.37 16.77 13.45
C SER A 244 3.69 18.13 13.57
N LYS A 245 3.63 18.93 12.49
CA LYS A 245 3.04 20.27 12.46
C LYS A 245 1.54 20.26 12.14
N ALA A 246 1.11 19.39 11.25
CA ALA A 246 -0.24 19.42 10.68
C ALA A 246 -0.93 18.06 10.64
N GLY A 247 -0.29 16.99 11.12
CA GLY A 247 -0.84 15.64 11.09
C GLY A 247 -1.89 15.39 12.15
N MET A 248 -2.80 14.48 11.87
CA MET A 248 -3.79 13.99 12.84
C MET A 248 -3.20 12.84 13.68
N PRO A 249 -3.61 12.69 14.94
CA PRO A 249 -3.24 11.53 15.77
C PRO A 249 -3.66 10.23 15.09
N LYS A 250 -2.78 9.24 15.07
CA LYS A 250 -3.06 7.93 14.47
C LYS A 250 -4.14 7.18 15.25
N TRP A 251 -5.03 6.47 14.56
CA TRP A 251 -6.06 5.64 15.17
C TRP A 251 -5.50 4.54 16.09
N SER A 252 -4.33 4.00 15.72
CA SER A 252 -3.58 3.03 16.52
C SER A 252 -2.24 3.62 16.97
N ASP A 253 -2.24 4.73 17.70
CA ASP A 253 -0.98 5.25 18.23
C ASP A 253 -0.45 4.33 19.35
N GLY A 254 0.87 4.16 19.37
CA GLY A 254 1.54 3.33 20.36
C GLY A 254 1.28 3.76 21.80
N ALA A 255 0.95 5.02 22.04
CA ALA A 255 0.65 5.54 23.38
C ALA A 255 -0.66 4.97 23.93
N VAL A 256 -1.73 4.92 23.12
CA VAL A 256 -3.01 4.33 23.56
C VAL A 256 -2.86 2.81 23.73
N THR A 257 -2.18 2.12 22.81
CA THR A 257 -1.92 0.70 22.92
C THR A 257 -1.08 0.37 24.15
N GLU A 258 -0.04 1.14 24.44
CA GLU A 258 0.82 0.96 25.62
C GLU A 258 0.06 1.31 26.92
N GLN A 259 -0.76 2.34 26.93
CA GLN A 259 -1.64 2.67 28.04
C GLN A 259 -2.62 1.53 28.35
N LEU A 260 -3.25 0.95 27.32
CA LEU A 260 -4.13 -0.20 27.48
C LEU A 260 -3.35 -1.44 27.92
N ARG A 261 -2.14 -1.67 27.36
CA ARG A 261 -1.26 -2.76 27.76
C ARG A 261 -0.79 -2.62 29.20
N SER A 262 -0.40 -1.44 29.65
CA SER A 262 0.05 -1.17 31.01
C SER A 262 -1.08 -1.18 32.04
N SER A 263 -2.27 -0.69 31.68
CA SER A 263 -3.45 -0.69 32.56
C SER A 263 -4.09 -2.07 32.72
N ARG A 264 -3.89 -2.98 31.76
CA ARG A 264 -4.53 -4.30 31.71
C ARG A 264 -3.53 -5.46 31.59
N SER A 265 -2.23 -5.20 31.66
CA SER A 265 -1.22 -6.25 31.47
C SER A 265 -1.36 -7.40 32.46
N GLY A 266 -1.72 -7.12 33.70
CA GLY A 266 -2.01 -8.12 34.71
C GLY A 266 -3.27 -8.93 34.38
N ASP A 267 -4.32 -8.27 33.97
CA ASP A 267 -5.61 -8.91 33.62
C ASP A 267 -5.58 -9.64 32.28
N LEU A 268 -4.87 -9.10 31.29
CA LEU A 268 -4.71 -9.72 29.97
C LEU A 268 -3.83 -10.96 30.06
N ALA A 269 -2.70 -10.89 30.76
CA ALA A 269 -1.82 -12.02 31.00
C ALA A 269 -2.52 -13.11 31.86
N ALA A 270 -3.25 -12.71 32.89
CA ALA A 270 -4.05 -13.62 33.69
C ALA A 270 -5.20 -14.27 32.90
N ALA A 271 -5.86 -13.55 32.02
CA ALA A 271 -6.92 -14.08 31.16
C ALA A 271 -6.37 -15.04 30.10
N ILE A 272 -5.18 -14.79 29.54
CA ILE A 272 -4.50 -15.71 28.62
C ILE A 272 -4.08 -16.98 29.35
N GLN A 273 -3.57 -16.88 30.60
CA GLN A 273 -3.18 -18.02 31.40
C GLN A 273 -4.36 -18.84 31.96
N ALA A 274 -5.48 -18.16 32.28
CA ALA A 274 -6.62 -18.79 32.97
C ALA A 274 -7.66 -19.40 32.02
N GLY A 275 -7.69 -19.08 30.76
CA GLY A 275 -8.76 -19.59 29.87
C GLY A 275 -8.59 -19.29 28.40
N GLY A 276 -7.41 -18.83 27.98
CA GLY A 276 -7.13 -18.54 26.59
C GLY A 276 -7.97 -17.37 26.04
N LEU A 277 -8.04 -17.26 24.71
CA LEU A 277 -8.73 -16.20 23.96
C LEU A 277 -10.25 -16.13 24.21
N ALA A 278 -10.90 -17.22 24.58
CA ALA A 278 -12.34 -17.24 24.89
C ALA A 278 -12.70 -16.40 26.12
N ALA A 279 -11.78 -16.27 27.07
CA ALA A 279 -11.95 -15.36 28.21
C ALA A 279 -11.74 -13.87 27.85
N LEU A 280 -11.06 -13.60 26.72
CA LEU A 280 -10.80 -12.24 26.22
C LEU A 280 -11.97 -11.67 25.42
N GLN A 281 -12.66 -12.51 24.62
CA GLN A 281 -13.77 -12.06 23.78
C GLN A 281 -14.92 -11.42 24.57
N PRO A 282 -15.44 -12.05 25.67
CA PRO A 282 -16.47 -11.41 26.50
C PRO A 282 -15.98 -10.16 27.21
N LYS A 283 -14.69 -10.08 27.59
CA LYS A 283 -14.10 -8.89 28.20
C LYS A 283 -13.87 -7.77 27.17
N ALA A 284 -13.45 -8.10 25.95
CA ALA A 284 -13.39 -7.16 24.85
C ALA A 284 -14.80 -6.64 24.50
N ASP A 285 -15.80 -7.52 24.38
CA ASP A 285 -17.19 -7.17 24.13
C ASP A 285 -17.83 -6.36 25.28
N ALA A 286 -17.42 -6.58 26.51
CA ALA A 286 -17.88 -5.80 27.67
C ALA A 286 -17.27 -4.39 27.67
N VAL A 287 -15.98 -4.29 27.36
CA VAL A 287 -15.29 -2.99 27.21
C VAL A 287 -15.91 -2.18 26.09
N PHE A 288 -16.25 -2.82 24.97
CA PHE A 288 -16.97 -2.17 23.86
C PHE A 288 -18.36 -1.68 24.27
N ARG A 289 -19.08 -2.41 25.14
CA ARG A 289 -20.43 -2.05 25.60
C ARG A 289 -20.42 -0.98 26.70
N ASP A 290 -19.47 -1.06 27.64
CA ASP A 290 -19.41 -0.14 28.78
C ASP A 290 -18.72 1.18 28.46
N GLU A 291 -17.78 1.21 27.49
CA GLU A 291 -17.08 2.41 27.03
C GLU A 291 -17.73 3.06 25.79
N ALA A 292 -18.77 2.46 25.21
CA ALA A 292 -19.62 3.08 24.20
C ALA A 292 -20.83 3.75 24.89
N PRO A 293 -20.72 4.99 25.41
CA PRO A 293 -21.90 5.70 25.82
C PRO A 293 -22.79 5.87 24.59
N GLU A 294 -24.10 5.68 24.79
CA GLU A 294 -25.11 5.93 23.76
C GLU A 294 -24.76 7.24 23.04
N ILE A 295 -24.78 7.20 21.70
CA ILE A 295 -24.54 8.37 20.86
C ILE A 295 -25.68 9.36 21.12
N SER A 296 -25.60 10.08 22.20
CA SER A 296 -26.36 11.30 22.37
C SER A 296 -25.64 12.38 21.58
N GLY A 297 -26.36 13.12 20.73
CA GLY A 297 -25.83 14.00 19.68
C GLY A 297 -25.00 15.22 20.14
N SER A 298 -24.15 15.08 21.15
CA SER A 298 -23.27 16.12 21.69
C SER A 298 -21.83 15.69 21.94
N SER A 299 -21.36 14.53 21.38
CA SER A 299 -19.96 14.12 21.53
C SER A 299 -19.05 15.01 20.69
N SER A 300 -18.01 15.57 21.30
CA SER A 300 -17.00 16.34 20.57
C SER A 300 -16.24 15.47 19.56
N GLU A 301 -15.71 16.08 18.50
CA GLU A 301 -14.88 15.38 17.51
C GLU A 301 -13.66 14.68 18.18
N ALA A 302 -13.11 15.29 19.21
CA ALA A 302 -12.02 14.73 20.01
C ALA A 302 -12.42 13.45 20.75
N ASP A 303 -13.66 13.39 21.30
CA ASP A 303 -14.17 12.19 21.96
C ASP A 303 -14.40 11.05 20.97
N MET A 304 -14.90 11.36 19.78
CA MET A 304 -15.08 10.38 18.71
C MET A 304 -13.73 9.82 18.27
N LEU A 305 -12.73 10.68 18.04
CA LEU A 305 -11.39 10.26 17.66
C LEU A 305 -10.75 9.39 18.76
N GLN A 306 -10.87 9.75 20.02
CA GLN A 306 -10.35 8.97 21.14
C GLN A 306 -10.99 7.58 21.21
N ARG A 307 -12.30 7.44 20.96
CA ARG A 307 -13.00 6.14 20.92
C ARG A 307 -12.47 5.26 19.80
N VAL A 308 -12.33 5.84 18.58
CA VAL A 308 -11.78 5.11 17.42
C VAL A 308 -10.37 4.62 17.73
N ARG A 309 -9.50 5.46 18.30
CA ARG A 309 -8.12 5.08 18.71
C ARG A 309 -8.13 3.93 19.72
N THR A 310 -8.99 4.01 20.74
CA THR A 310 -9.13 2.97 21.77
C THR A 310 -9.62 1.65 21.16
N GLN A 311 -10.60 1.70 20.26
CA GLN A 311 -11.10 0.52 19.56
C GLN A 311 -10.00 -0.18 18.76
N PHE A 312 -9.27 0.57 17.92
CA PHE A 312 -8.15 0.01 17.12
C PHE A 312 -7.07 -0.60 18.00
N ALA A 313 -6.71 0.04 19.11
CA ALA A 313 -5.73 -0.49 20.05
C ALA A 313 -6.18 -1.81 20.70
N ILE A 314 -7.47 -1.93 21.04
CA ILE A 314 -8.05 -3.17 21.58
C ILE A 314 -8.01 -4.28 20.52
N GLU A 315 -8.44 -4.01 19.30
CA GLU A 315 -8.43 -4.98 18.20
C GLU A 315 -7.00 -5.48 17.92
N GLN A 316 -6.02 -4.60 17.94
CA GLN A 316 -4.60 -4.96 17.80
C GLN A 316 -4.14 -5.90 18.93
N LEU A 317 -4.42 -5.56 20.20
CA LEU A 317 -4.04 -6.38 21.35
C LEU A 317 -4.71 -7.76 21.35
N VAL A 318 -5.98 -7.83 20.92
CA VAL A 318 -6.70 -9.10 20.76
C VAL A 318 -6.07 -9.96 19.67
N GLY A 319 -5.68 -9.34 18.54
CA GLY A 319 -4.95 -10.01 17.45
C GLY A 319 -3.59 -10.55 17.89
N GLU A 320 -2.80 -9.74 18.58
CA GLU A 320 -1.49 -10.13 19.14
C GLU A 320 -1.60 -11.29 20.13
N ALA A 321 -2.59 -11.23 21.04
CA ALA A 321 -2.83 -12.28 22.02
C ALA A 321 -3.25 -13.60 21.36
N ARG A 322 -4.08 -13.51 20.32
CA ARG A 322 -4.51 -14.68 19.54
C ARG A 322 -3.34 -15.33 18.81
N ASP A 323 -2.53 -14.55 18.11
CA ASP A 323 -1.34 -15.02 17.41
C ASP A 323 -0.35 -15.67 18.38
N ALA A 324 -0.18 -15.09 19.58
CA ALA A 324 0.69 -15.62 20.62
C ALA A 324 0.20 -16.95 21.19
N ALA A 325 -1.11 -17.19 21.26
CA ALA A 325 -1.68 -18.42 21.80
C ALA A 325 -1.73 -19.57 20.77
N VAL A 326 -2.11 -19.29 19.53
CA VAL A 326 -2.35 -20.31 18.49
C VAL A 326 -1.03 -20.84 17.92
N TYR A 327 -0.08 -19.95 17.61
CA TYR A 327 1.14 -20.34 16.91
C TYR A 327 2.04 -21.36 17.67
N PRO A 328 2.31 -21.23 18.99
CA PRO A 328 3.08 -22.23 19.72
C PRO A 328 2.44 -23.62 19.73
N LYS A 329 1.11 -23.69 19.89
CA LYS A 329 0.36 -24.95 19.84
C LYS A 329 0.43 -25.57 18.45
N MET A 330 0.23 -24.77 17.40
CA MET A 330 0.41 -25.19 16.02
C MET A 330 1.79 -25.80 15.80
N LYS A 331 2.84 -25.12 16.24
CA LYS A 331 4.22 -25.58 16.11
C LYS A 331 4.48 -26.87 16.89
N GLN A 332 3.92 -26.98 18.08
CA GLN A 332 4.10 -28.18 18.92
C GLN A 332 3.38 -29.40 18.34
N GLN A 333 2.17 -29.27 17.81
CA GLN A 333 1.32 -30.38 17.39
C GLN A 333 1.53 -30.77 15.92
N PHE A 334 1.81 -29.83 15.05
CA PHE A 334 1.76 -30.02 13.57
C PHE A 334 3.08 -29.74 12.84
N ALA A 335 4.20 -29.46 13.52
CA ALA A 335 5.46 -29.13 12.86
C ALA A 335 5.94 -30.23 11.90
N ASP A 336 5.81 -31.48 12.26
CA ASP A 336 6.26 -32.62 11.44
C ASP A 336 5.42 -32.79 10.19
N GLN A 337 4.11 -32.60 10.28
CA GLN A 337 3.19 -32.66 9.13
C GLN A 337 3.45 -31.50 8.16
N VAL A 338 3.71 -30.30 8.69
CA VAL A 338 4.08 -29.14 7.87
C VAL A 338 5.45 -29.35 7.22
N ARG A 339 6.40 -29.99 7.91
CA ARG A 339 7.69 -30.36 7.33
C ARG A 339 7.52 -31.38 6.20
N ALA A 340 6.74 -32.43 6.41
CA ALA A 340 6.44 -33.42 5.38
C ALA A 340 5.81 -32.81 4.13
N LEU A 341 4.94 -31.80 4.29
CA LEU A 341 4.37 -31.03 3.18
C LEU A 341 5.45 -30.23 2.43
N SER A 342 6.43 -29.68 3.13
CA SER A 342 7.56 -28.97 2.53
C SER A 342 8.54 -29.90 1.81
N ASP A 343 8.64 -31.16 2.25
CA ASP A 343 9.58 -32.16 1.70
C ASP A 343 9.01 -32.89 0.47
N ALA A 344 7.76 -32.70 0.13
CA ALA A 344 7.12 -33.25 -1.06
C ALA A 344 7.58 -32.54 -2.36
N GLU A 345 8.87 -32.65 -2.69
CA GLU A 345 9.52 -31.92 -3.79
C GLU A 345 8.96 -32.29 -5.17
N GLN A 346 8.52 -33.53 -5.35
CA GLN A 346 8.00 -34.06 -6.63
C GLN A 346 6.53 -33.65 -6.90
N ASP A 347 5.85 -33.10 -5.90
CA ASP A 347 4.44 -32.75 -6.04
C ASP A 347 4.24 -31.53 -6.94
N SER A 348 3.22 -31.58 -7.78
CA SER A 348 2.78 -30.40 -8.53
C SER A 348 2.28 -29.30 -7.58
N LYS A 349 2.19 -28.08 -8.10
CA LYS A 349 1.68 -26.93 -7.35
C LYS A 349 0.25 -27.17 -6.88
N GLU A 350 -0.57 -27.77 -7.74
CA GLU A 350 -1.98 -28.11 -7.46
C GLU A 350 -2.06 -29.16 -6.35
N LEU A 351 -1.23 -30.20 -6.42
CA LEU A 351 -1.19 -31.26 -5.42
C LEU A 351 -0.71 -30.72 -4.05
N LYS A 352 0.30 -29.85 -4.04
CA LYS A 352 0.74 -29.16 -2.81
C LYS A 352 -0.36 -28.31 -2.21
N SER A 353 -1.10 -27.57 -3.05
CA SER A 353 -2.23 -26.78 -2.59
C SER A 353 -3.35 -27.64 -1.99
N ALA A 354 -3.67 -28.75 -2.65
CA ALA A 354 -4.67 -29.71 -2.15
C ALA A 354 -4.24 -30.35 -0.83
N LYS A 355 -2.99 -30.81 -0.72
CA LYS A 355 -2.45 -31.36 0.53
C LYS A 355 -2.44 -30.33 1.67
N ARG A 356 -2.16 -29.06 1.37
CA ARG A 356 -2.20 -27.99 2.36
C ARG A 356 -3.63 -27.70 2.82
N ALA A 357 -4.61 -27.71 1.90
CA ALA A 357 -6.02 -27.55 2.27
C ALA A 357 -6.49 -28.70 3.16
N ALA A 358 -6.16 -29.95 2.82
CA ALA A 358 -6.46 -31.10 3.64
C ALA A 358 -5.80 -31.05 5.02
N LEU A 359 -4.54 -30.59 5.08
CA LEU A 359 -3.86 -30.38 6.36
C LEU A 359 -4.54 -29.29 7.20
N LEU A 360 -5.03 -28.21 6.57
CA LEU A 360 -5.76 -27.16 7.28
C LEU A 360 -7.06 -27.70 7.89
N GLU A 361 -7.84 -28.48 7.14
CA GLU A 361 -9.06 -29.13 7.64
C GLU A 361 -8.75 -30.09 8.83
N GLN A 362 -7.68 -30.86 8.70
CA GLN A 362 -7.23 -31.73 9.79
C GLN A 362 -6.83 -30.91 11.02
N VAL A 363 -6.05 -29.86 10.84
CA VAL A 363 -5.63 -28.98 11.95
C VAL A 363 -6.82 -28.29 12.59
N GLU A 364 -7.81 -27.84 11.83
CA GLU A 364 -9.04 -27.24 12.37
C GLU A 364 -9.85 -28.22 13.21
N ALA A 365 -9.83 -29.54 12.86
CA ALA A 365 -10.52 -30.58 13.59
C ALA A 365 -9.78 -31.02 14.86
N GLU A 366 -8.43 -31.05 14.83
CA GLU A 366 -7.62 -31.66 15.88
C GLU A 366 -6.97 -30.69 16.86
N ILE A 367 -6.84 -29.37 16.47
CA ILE A 367 -6.12 -28.41 17.30
C ILE A 367 -6.85 -28.08 18.59
N ASP A 368 -6.27 -28.46 19.71
CA ASP A 368 -6.77 -28.06 21.03
C ASP A 368 -6.28 -26.63 21.36
N LEU A 369 -7.11 -25.64 21.12
CA LEU A 369 -6.82 -24.25 21.47
C LEU A 369 -7.11 -23.93 22.94
N GLY A 370 -7.73 -24.86 23.69
CA GLY A 370 -8.16 -24.64 25.07
C GLY A 370 -9.30 -23.63 25.19
N PHE A 371 -10.08 -23.44 24.10
CA PHE A 371 -11.23 -22.54 24.09
C PHE A 371 -12.52 -23.34 24.17
N PRO A 372 -13.53 -22.87 24.92
CA PRO A 372 -14.87 -23.40 24.77
C PRO A 372 -15.39 -22.97 23.39
N SER A 373 -15.69 -23.95 22.56
CA SER A 373 -16.33 -23.71 21.28
C SER A 373 -17.79 -23.28 21.47
N ARG A 374 -18.32 -22.48 20.55
CA ARG A 374 -19.73 -22.06 20.56
C ARG A 374 -20.69 -23.05 19.87
N GLY A 375 -20.37 -24.33 19.87
CA GLY A 375 -21.20 -25.36 19.25
C GLY A 375 -21.28 -26.63 20.11
N GLU A 376 -22.23 -27.49 19.82
CA GLU A 376 -22.25 -28.86 20.39
C GLU A 376 -21.01 -29.61 19.89
N ALA A 377 -20.30 -30.29 20.80
CA ALA A 377 -19.16 -31.12 20.46
C ALA A 377 -19.61 -32.31 19.59
N ASP A 378 -18.76 -32.74 18.65
CA ASP A 378 -18.95 -33.93 17.89
C ASP A 378 -18.84 -35.19 18.77
N GLU A 379 -19.05 -36.38 18.22
CA GLU A 379 -18.94 -37.65 18.93
C GLU A 379 -17.54 -37.95 19.51
N HIS A 380 -16.52 -37.15 19.11
CA HIS A 380 -15.15 -37.24 19.65
C HIS A 380 -14.83 -36.13 20.65
N GLY A 381 -15.82 -35.29 21.00
CA GLY A 381 -15.65 -34.20 21.96
C GLY A 381 -15.03 -32.90 21.36
N HIS A 382 -14.86 -32.84 20.06
CA HIS A 382 -14.36 -31.63 19.37
C HIS A 382 -15.53 -30.76 18.96
N ALA A 383 -15.51 -29.55 19.39
CA ALA A 383 -16.50 -28.60 18.94
C ALA A 383 -15.95 -27.69 17.85
N PRO A 384 -16.77 -27.29 16.86
CA PRO A 384 -16.31 -26.54 15.70
C PRO A 384 -15.73 -25.17 16.07
N LEU A 385 -14.58 -24.83 15.49
CA LEU A 385 -13.97 -23.54 15.65
C LEU A 385 -14.86 -22.44 15.05
N ASP A 386 -14.96 -21.31 15.73
CA ASP A 386 -15.60 -20.13 15.16
C ASP A 386 -14.78 -19.55 13.99
N SER A 387 -15.36 -18.65 13.22
CA SER A 387 -14.72 -18.07 12.02
C SER A 387 -13.42 -17.32 12.34
N LEU A 388 -13.32 -16.71 13.53
CA LEU A 388 -12.13 -15.97 13.95
C LEU A 388 -11.01 -16.93 14.36
N ALA A 389 -11.34 -18.02 15.07
CA ALA A 389 -10.40 -19.07 15.41
C ALA A 389 -9.88 -19.78 14.16
N LYS A 390 -10.73 -20.11 13.20
CA LYS A 390 -10.32 -20.65 11.87
C LYS A 390 -9.34 -19.72 11.14
N THR A 391 -9.61 -18.43 11.10
CA THR A 391 -8.70 -17.46 10.49
C THR A 391 -7.34 -17.43 11.21
N ALA A 392 -7.33 -17.48 12.54
CA ALA A 392 -6.09 -17.52 13.33
C ALA A 392 -5.31 -18.81 13.11
N VAL A 393 -5.99 -19.95 13.02
CA VAL A 393 -5.39 -21.26 12.72
C VAL A 393 -4.78 -21.25 11.32
N GLY A 394 -5.50 -20.79 10.31
CA GLY A 394 -4.99 -20.65 8.95
C GLY A 394 -3.74 -19.76 8.88
N SER A 395 -3.77 -18.61 9.56
CA SER A 395 -2.62 -17.70 9.63
C SER A 395 -1.42 -18.32 10.35
N ALA A 396 -1.64 -19.08 11.43
CA ALA A 396 -0.59 -19.77 12.15
C ALA A 396 0.03 -20.90 11.33
N LEU A 397 -0.77 -21.66 10.58
CA LEU A 397 -0.30 -22.70 9.65
C LEU A 397 0.58 -22.08 8.55
N ASP A 398 0.16 -20.96 7.99
CA ASP A 398 0.93 -20.23 6.99
C ASP A 398 2.27 -19.73 7.52
N LYS A 399 2.26 -19.20 8.74
CA LYS A 399 3.48 -18.74 9.41
C LYS A 399 4.44 -19.91 9.65
N LEU A 400 3.94 -21.03 10.15
CA LEU A 400 4.75 -22.22 10.38
C LEU A 400 5.31 -22.80 9.07
N TYR A 401 4.49 -22.89 8.02
CA TYR A 401 4.94 -23.33 6.70
C TYR A 401 6.04 -22.43 6.14
N LYS A 402 5.89 -21.11 6.25
CA LYS A 402 6.93 -20.15 5.84
C LYS A 402 8.22 -20.29 6.64
N GLU A 403 8.12 -20.55 7.95
CA GLU A 403 9.29 -20.78 8.80
C GLU A 403 10.02 -22.06 8.38
N VAL A 404 9.30 -23.16 8.20
CA VAL A 404 9.86 -24.45 7.77
C VAL A 404 10.54 -24.31 6.40
N VAL A 405 9.88 -23.70 5.42
CA VAL A 405 10.44 -23.50 4.08
C VAL A 405 11.68 -22.60 4.13
N ARG A 406 11.66 -21.51 4.88
CA ARG A 406 12.82 -20.60 5.03
C ARG A 406 14.00 -21.30 5.69
N THR A 407 13.74 -22.09 6.74
CA THR A 407 14.78 -22.88 7.42
C THR A 407 15.38 -23.91 6.46
N LYS A 408 14.56 -24.63 5.69
CA LYS A 408 15.02 -25.58 4.67
C LYS A 408 15.90 -24.88 3.63
N ILE A 409 15.51 -23.71 3.12
CA ILE A 409 16.32 -22.95 2.14
C ILE A 409 17.63 -22.48 2.78
N ALA A 410 17.58 -21.94 4.00
CA ALA A 410 18.74 -21.37 4.66
C ALA A 410 19.76 -22.42 5.11
N VAL A 411 19.29 -23.55 5.66
CA VAL A 411 20.13 -24.61 6.28
C VAL A 411 20.44 -25.70 5.25
N ASP A 412 19.41 -26.28 4.63
CA ASP A 412 19.56 -27.43 3.73
C ASP A 412 19.90 -27.02 2.29
N LYS A 413 19.88 -25.70 1.99
CA LYS A 413 20.15 -25.12 0.66
C LYS A 413 19.22 -25.70 -0.43
N ARG A 414 18.01 -26.11 -0.03
CA ARG A 414 17.01 -26.72 -0.89
C ARG A 414 15.70 -25.90 -0.90
N ARG A 415 15.22 -25.63 -2.10
CA ARG A 415 13.92 -24.98 -2.30
C ARG A 415 12.77 -26.00 -2.26
N PRO A 416 11.51 -25.56 -2.07
CA PRO A 416 10.35 -26.45 -2.01
C PRO A 416 10.11 -27.32 -3.25
N ASP A 417 10.69 -26.92 -4.39
CA ASP A 417 10.65 -27.67 -5.67
C ASP A 417 11.91 -28.52 -5.91
N GLY A 418 12.72 -28.75 -4.88
CA GLY A 418 13.92 -29.60 -4.92
C GLY A 418 15.18 -28.94 -5.47
N ARG A 419 15.07 -27.73 -6.05
CA ARG A 419 16.23 -27.02 -6.58
C ARG A 419 17.16 -26.51 -5.47
N SER A 420 18.44 -26.37 -5.84
CA SER A 420 19.43 -25.69 -4.99
C SER A 420 19.15 -24.18 -4.89
N GLU A 421 19.87 -23.49 -4.02
CA GLU A 421 19.75 -22.02 -3.86
C GLU A 421 20.15 -21.24 -5.12
N THR A 422 21.08 -21.75 -5.90
CA THR A 422 21.62 -21.13 -7.12
C THR A 422 20.98 -21.64 -8.41
N GLU A 423 20.27 -22.77 -8.37
CA GLU A 423 19.65 -23.37 -9.55
C GLU A 423 18.43 -22.58 -10.01
N ILE A 424 18.41 -22.17 -11.27
CA ILE A 424 17.25 -21.52 -11.90
C ILE A 424 16.28 -22.56 -12.45
N ARG A 425 15.00 -22.17 -12.63
CA ARG A 425 14.03 -23.03 -13.32
C ARG A 425 14.45 -23.24 -14.77
N PRO A 426 14.18 -24.42 -15.35
CA PRO A 426 14.43 -24.62 -16.77
C PRO A 426 13.79 -23.54 -17.62
N ILE A 427 14.56 -22.91 -18.47
CA ILE A 427 14.13 -21.90 -19.43
C ILE A 427 14.16 -22.51 -20.82
N TRP A 428 13.08 -22.31 -21.56
CA TRP A 428 12.98 -22.72 -22.95
C TRP A 428 12.23 -21.67 -23.74
N SER A 429 12.62 -21.43 -24.97
CA SER A 429 12.02 -20.45 -25.86
C SER A 429 11.91 -21.00 -27.25
N GLU A 430 10.78 -20.71 -27.90
CA GLU A 430 10.54 -21.07 -29.30
C GLU A 430 9.99 -19.84 -30.03
N VAL A 431 10.48 -19.62 -31.26
CA VAL A 431 10.00 -18.54 -32.13
C VAL A 431 9.17 -19.11 -33.29
N SER A 432 8.37 -18.26 -33.91
CA SER A 432 7.52 -18.63 -35.04
C SER A 432 6.49 -19.72 -34.71
N VAL A 433 6.00 -19.74 -33.49
CA VAL A 433 5.01 -20.73 -33.02
C VAL A 433 3.63 -20.56 -33.67
N MET A 434 3.33 -19.37 -34.22
CA MET A 434 2.06 -19.06 -34.88
C MET A 434 2.30 -18.72 -36.36
N PRO A 435 1.72 -19.47 -37.32
CA PRO A 435 2.09 -19.37 -38.75
C PRO A 435 1.56 -18.10 -39.43
N ARG A 436 0.58 -17.39 -38.87
CA ARG A 436 -0.09 -16.24 -39.53
C ARG A 436 0.26 -14.89 -38.93
N THR A 437 0.91 -14.86 -37.79
CA THR A 437 1.37 -13.62 -37.13
C THR A 437 2.69 -13.14 -37.76
N HIS A 438 2.95 -11.83 -37.70
CA HIS A 438 4.21 -11.29 -38.23
C HIS A 438 5.41 -11.71 -37.39
N GLY A 439 5.22 -11.95 -36.10
CA GLY A 439 6.19 -12.56 -35.21
C GLY A 439 5.44 -13.25 -34.04
N SER A 440 6.00 -14.36 -33.59
CA SER A 440 5.51 -15.07 -32.42
C SER A 440 6.64 -15.76 -31.69
N ALA A 441 6.57 -15.74 -30.36
CA ALA A 441 7.52 -16.43 -29.51
C ALA A 441 6.81 -16.99 -28.27
N LEU A 442 7.22 -18.19 -27.88
CA LEU A 442 6.80 -18.78 -26.61
C LEU A 442 8.02 -18.85 -25.69
N PHE A 443 7.93 -18.17 -24.57
CA PHE A 443 8.92 -18.24 -23.51
C PHE A 443 8.37 -19.08 -22.37
N THR A 444 9.14 -20.06 -21.89
CA THR A 444 8.76 -20.95 -20.81
C THR A 444 9.82 -20.93 -19.72
N ARG A 445 9.38 -20.73 -18.47
CA ARG A 445 10.22 -20.84 -17.27
C ARG A 445 9.54 -21.79 -16.28
N GLY A 446 9.96 -23.03 -16.26
CA GLY A 446 9.24 -24.08 -15.54
C GLY A 446 7.84 -24.27 -16.12
N GLN A 447 6.81 -24.01 -15.32
CA GLN A 447 5.40 -24.07 -15.73
C GLN A 447 4.82 -22.73 -16.17
N THR A 448 5.55 -21.64 -15.97
CA THR A 448 5.10 -20.29 -16.37
C THR A 448 5.46 -20.08 -17.84
N GLN A 449 4.45 -19.67 -18.62
CA GLN A 449 4.63 -19.40 -20.05
C GLN A 449 4.16 -18.00 -20.41
N ALA A 450 4.85 -17.38 -21.38
CA ALA A 450 4.43 -16.15 -22.02
C ALA A 450 4.42 -16.38 -23.55
N LEU A 451 3.25 -16.27 -24.16
CA LEU A 451 3.11 -16.27 -25.62
C LEU A 451 3.10 -14.80 -26.08
N THR A 452 4.16 -14.41 -26.75
CA THR A 452 4.30 -13.06 -27.30
C THR A 452 3.95 -13.08 -28.77
N LEU A 453 3.05 -12.19 -29.18
CA LEU A 453 2.64 -12.01 -30.58
C LEU A 453 3.02 -10.61 -31.03
N CYS A 454 3.61 -10.49 -32.20
CA CYS A 454 4.01 -9.23 -32.80
C CYS A 454 3.24 -8.98 -34.09
N THR A 455 2.75 -7.75 -34.26
CA THR A 455 2.15 -7.28 -35.51
C THR A 455 2.95 -6.07 -35.99
N LEU A 456 3.47 -6.14 -37.21
CA LEU A 456 4.16 -5.04 -37.85
C LEU A 456 3.16 -4.22 -38.66
N GLY A 457 3.12 -2.93 -38.43
CA GLY A 457 2.30 -1.97 -39.14
C GLY A 457 3.13 -0.87 -39.80
N THR A 458 2.47 0.03 -40.51
CA THR A 458 3.10 1.25 -41.02
C THR A 458 3.06 2.34 -39.97
N GLY A 459 3.86 3.40 -40.09
CA GLY A 459 3.85 4.52 -39.15
C GLY A 459 2.49 5.23 -39.01
N LYS A 460 1.52 4.93 -39.90
CA LYS A 460 0.13 5.44 -39.78
C LYS A 460 -0.69 4.73 -38.72
N GLU A 461 -0.27 3.51 -38.34
CA GLU A 461 -0.95 2.65 -37.37
C GLU A 461 -0.33 2.76 -35.98
N GLU A 462 0.65 3.63 -35.81
CA GLU A 462 1.20 3.93 -34.48
C GLU A 462 0.10 4.39 -33.52
N GLN A 463 0.14 3.87 -32.30
CA GLN A 463 -0.78 4.31 -31.25
C GLN A 463 -0.53 5.79 -30.96
N ARG A 464 -1.55 6.63 -31.13
CA ARG A 464 -1.48 8.01 -30.68
C ARG A 464 -1.62 8.05 -29.17
N ILE A 465 -0.64 8.68 -28.53
CA ILE A 465 -0.66 8.91 -27.08
C ILE A 465 -1.21 10.31 -26.85
N ASP A 466 -2.28 10.40 -26.07
CA ASP A 466 -2.88 11.66 -25.65
C ASP A 466 -2.97 11.65 -24.13
N ASP A 467 -1.80 11.71 -23.50
CA ASP A 467 -1.61 11.76 -22.05
C ASP A 467 -0.71 12.97 -21.66
N LEU A 468 -0.21 13.01 -20.44
CA LEU A 468 0.65 14.08 -19.92
C LEU A 468 2.14 13.90 -20.28
N SER A 469 2.50 12.86 -21.03
CA SER A 469 3.87 12.62 -21.48
C SER A 469 4.25 13.49 -22.68
N LEU A 470 5.56 13.54 -22.96
CA LEU A 470 6.09 14.18 -24.16
C LEU A 470 5.83 13.32 -25.41
N ASP A 471 5.66 12.03 -25.24
CA ASP A 471 5.43 11.09 -26.32
C ASP A 471 4.07 11.34 -26.96
N GLN A 472 4.04 11.45 -28.28
CA GLN A 472 2.81 11.62 -29.05
C GLN A 472 2.36 10.34 -29.73
N THR A 473 3.27 9.39 -29.88
CA THR A 473 3.04 8.10 -30.51
C THR A 473 3.82 7.00 -29.80
N LYS A 474 3.28 5.77 -29.83
CA LYS A 474 3.95 4.56 -29.32
C LYS A 474 4.03 3.53 -30.46
N ARG A 475 5.21 3.01 -30.71
CA ARG A 475 5.49 1.91 -31.66
C ARG A 475 5.44 0.57 -31.01
#